data_8604bc80663294370fdbe787f366f07f
#
_entry.id   8604bc80663294370fdbe787f366f07f
#
_cell.length_a   1.000
_cell.length_b   1.000
_cell.length_c   1.000
_cell.angle_alpha   90.00
_cell.angle_beta   90.00
_cell.angle_gamma   90.00
#
_symmetry.space_group_name_H-M   'P 1'
#
loop_
_entity.id
_entity.type
_entity.pdbx_description
1 polymer ?
#
loop_
_entity_poly.entity_id
_entity_poly.type
_entity_poly.pdbx_seq_one_letter_code
_entity_poly.pdbx_strand_id
1 'polypeptide(L)'
;KGDALSLYRMNGNLVASIKQISWTFGKRFEIYENYTKVGSLQKIFNWPGDFYYIPRLNWSVYGDIYNHHYKIRRFNEEIMQMNKAVFLTGDYYMLEIPDPNNAPTCICVAAIMDYWLYNRNRKKKAAFYFDFKLSNSLE
;
A
#
# COMPACT_ATOMS: atom_id res chain seq x y z
N LYS A 1 2.22 21.72 3.24
CA LYS A 1 3.32 20.90 2.74
C LYS A 1 3.08 19.47 3.21
N GLY A 2 2.82 18.56 2.29
CA GLY A 2 2.48 17.18 2.62
C GLY A 2 3.71 16.34 2.95
N ASP A 3 3.50 15.27 3.72
CA ASP A 3 4.56 14.32 4.02
C ASP A 3 4.87 13.43 2.80
N ALA A 4 6.09 12.94 2.75
CA ALA A 4 6.53 12.02 1.71
C ALA A 4 7.20 10.79 2.36
N LEU A 5 7.07 9.65 1.70
CA LEU A 5 7.71 8.40 2.07
C LEU A 5 8.38 7.80 0.85
N SER A 6 9.56 7.24 1.04
CA SER A 6 10.30 6.60 -0.05
C SER A 6 10.61 5.16 0.29
N LEU A 7 10.50 4.31 -0.72
CA LEU A 7 10.79 2.88 -0.64
C LEU A 7 12.10 2.59 -1.38
N TYR A 8 13.05 2.01 -0.68
CA TYR A 8 14.36 1.66 -1.23
C TYR A 8 14.59 0.15 -1.17
N ARG A 9 15.33 -0.36 -2.13
CA ARG A 9 15.93 -1.70 -2.03
C ARG A 9 17.07 -1.68 -1.03
N MET A 10 17.47 -2.84 -0.56
CA MET A 10 18.59 -2.98 0.37
C MET A 10 19.92 -2.47 -0.22
N ASN A 11 20.04 -2.44 -1.55
CA ASN A 11 21.20 -1.88 -2.24
C ASN A 11 21.19 -0.34 -2.35
N GLY A 12 20.16 0.32 -1.77
CA GLY A 12 20.02 1.78 -1.78
C GLY A 12 19.28 2.35 -2.99
N ASN A 13 18.87 1.52 -3.94
CA ASN A 13 18.13 2.02 -5.10
C ASN A 13 16.69 2.37 -4.76
N LEU A 14 16.25 3.55 -5.17
CA LEU A 14 14.86 3.99 -5.04
C LEU A 14 13.96 3.11 -5.91
N VAL A 15 12.90 2.57 -5.32
CA VAL A 15 11.93 1.74 -6.02
C VAL A 15 10.64 2.51 -6.25
N ALA A 16 10.13 3.16 -5.22
CA ALA A 16 8.86 3.88 -5.26
C ALA A 16 8.84 4.99 -4.22
N SER A 17 7.95 5.92 -4.39
CA SER A 17 7.72 6.98 -3.41
C SER A 17 6.24 7.37 -3.35
N ILE A 18 5.85 7.93 -2.21
CA ILE A 18 4.49 8.36 -1.93
C ILE A 18 4.55 9.82 -1.52
N LYS A 19 3.64 10.62 -2.06
CA LYS A 19 3.48 12.02 -1.70
C LYS A 19 2.05 12.26 -1.26
N GLN A 20 1.88 12.68 -0.01
CA GLN A 20 0.57 13.08 0.49
C GLN A 20 0.24 14.48 -0.05
N ILE A 21 -0.96 14.61 -0.60
CA ILE A 21 -1.53 15.90 -1.02
C ILE A 21 -2.75 16.16 -0.17
N SER A 22 -2.75 17.30 0.55
CA SER A 22 -3.90 17.74 1.32
C SER A 22 -4.87 18.48 0.41
N TRP A 23 -6.12 18.03 0.41
CA TRP A 23 -7.21 18.67 -0.30
C TRP A 23 -8.39 18.93 0.61
N THR A 24 -9.25 19.85 0.20
CA THR A 24 -10.44 20.26 0.95
C THR A 24 -11.40 19.11 1.24
N PHE A 25 -11.39 18.03 0.40
CA PHE A 25 -12.31 16.91 0.47
C PHE A 25 -11.67 15.58 0.86
N GLY A 26 -10.54 15.58 1.52
CA GLY A 26 -9.90 14.37 1.99
C GLY A 26 -8.42 14.27 1.62
N LYS A 27 -7.80 13.17 2.03
CA LYS A 27 -6.39 12.92 1.77
C LYS A 27 -6.25 12.18 0.44
N ARG A 28 -5.33 12.63 -0.36
CA ARG A 28 -4.94 12.03 -1.61
C ARG A 28 -3.47 11.70 -1.57
N PHE A 29 -3.12 10.52 -2.06
CA PHE A 29 -1.74 10.04 -2.06
C PHE A 29 -1.30 9.75 -3.49
N GLU A 30 -0.30 10.48 -3.96
CA GLU A 30 0.33 10.20 -5.25
C GLU A 30 1.41 9.14 -5.08
N ILE A 31 1.43 8.16 -5.97
CA ILE A 31 2.39 7.06 -5.98
C ILE A 31 3.27 7.17 -7.21
N TYR A 32 4.57 7.06 -7.00
CA TYR A 32 5.60 7.15 -8.03
C TYR A 32 6.44 5.87 -8.03
N GLU A 33 6.74 5.34 -9.21
CA GLU A 33 7.76 4.33 -9.43
C GLU A 33 8.90 4.96 -10.21
N ASN A 34 10.13 4.88 -9.68
CA ASN A 34 11.31 5.48 -10.33
C ASN A 34 11.07 6.92 -10.83
N TYR A 35 10.54 7.78 -9.98
CA TYR A 35 10.24 9.19 -10.29
C TYR A 35 9.08 9.43 -11.27
N THR A 36 8.45 8.36 -11.76
CA THR A 36 7.28 8.47 -12.65
C THR A 36 5.99 8.22 -11.87
N LYS A 37 5.05 9.14 -11.98
CA LYS A 37 3.75 9.00 -11.32
C LYS A 37 2.96 7.85 -11.95
N VAL A 38 2.61 6.85 -11.14
CA VAL A 38 1.79 5.71 -11.58
C VAL A 38 0.31 5.89 -11.29
N GLY A 39 -0.03 6.70 -10.31
CA GLY A 39 -1.43 6.98 -9.98
C GLY A 39 -1.61 7.72 -8.68
N SER A 40 -2.85 7.90 -8.28
CA SER A 40 -3.23 8.52 -7.01
C SER A 40 -4.27 7.68 -6.30
N LEU A 41 -4.02 7.37 -5.03
CA LEU A 41 -4.96 6.68 -4.16
C LEU A 41 -5.93 7.69 -3.54
N GLN A 42 -7.23 7.44 -3.66
CA GLN A 42 -8.29 8.30 -3.17
C GLN A 42 -9.35 7.50 -2.43
N LYS A 43 -9.89 8.05 -1.35
CA LYS A 43 -11.05 7.45 -0.68
C LYS A 43 -12.32 7.75 -1.44
N ILE A 44 -13.18 6.75 -1.58
CA ILE A 44 -14.52 6.90 -2.16
C ILE A 44 -15.53 7.04 -1.00
N PHE A 45 -16.12 8.22 -0.86
CA PHE A 45 -16.95 8.56 0.28
C PHE A 45 -18.38 8.00 0.25
N ASN A 46 -18.92 7.74 -0.93
CA ASN A 46 -20.29 7.26 -1.09
C ASN A 46 -20.42 5.74 -1.07
N TRP A 47 -19.41 5.05 -0.57
CA TRP A 47 -19.38 3.61 -0.50
C TRP A 47 -19.55 3.14 0.96
N PRO A 48 -20.38 2.12 1.25
CA PRO A 48 -20.46 1.56 2.59
C PRO A 48 -19.13 0.88 2.96
N GLY A 49 -18.55 1.31 4.08
CA GLY A 49 -17.24 0.83 4.53
C GLY A 49 -16.08 1.62 3.91
N ASP A 50 -14.88 1.09 4.10
CA ASP A 50 -13.67 1.71 3.59
C ASP A 50 -13.38 1.23 2.17
N PHE A 51 -13.44 2.15 1.24
CA PHE A 51 -13.17 1.89 -0.17
C PHE A 51 -12.23 2.95 -0.73
N TYR A 52 -11.12 2.50 -1.32
CA TYR A 52 -10.14 3.36 -1.96
C TYR A 52 -9.98 2.95 -3.42
N TYR A 53 -9.56 3.91 -4.25
CA TYR A 53 -9.47 3.68 -5.68
C TYR A 53 -8.27 4.43 -6.28
N ILE A 54 -7.60 3.78 -7.24
CA ILE A 54 -6.56 4.39 -8.06
C ILE A 54 -7.07 4.43 -9.51
N PRO A 55 -7.61 5.58 -9.98
CA PRO A 55 -8.29 5.65 -11.28
C PRO A 55 -7.42 5.22 -12.46
N ARG A 56 -6.17 5.66 -12.49
CA ARG A 56 -5.26 5.37 -13.61
C ARG A 56 -5.00 3.87 -13.79
N LEU A 57 -5.00 3.12 -12.70
CA LEU A 57 -4.74 1.68 -12.71
C LEU A 57 -6.03 0.85 -12.69
N ASN A 58 -7.17 1.47 -12.45
CA ASN A 58 -8.45 0.80 -12.16
C ASN A 58 -8.33 -0.16 -10.97
N TRP A 59 -7.53 0.19 -9.98
CA TRP A 59 -7.37 -0.61 -8.77
C TRP A 59 -8.35 -0.17 -7.70
N SER A 60 -9.11 -1.14 -7.20
CA SER A 60 -10.02 -0.97 -6.06
C SER A 60 -9.40 -1.61 -4.83
N VAL A 61 -9.36 -0.87 -3.72
CA VAL A 61 -8.84 -1.34 -2.43
C VAL A 61 -9.99 -1.40 -1.45
N TYR A 62 -10.32 -2.57 -0.96
CA TYR A 62 -11.49 -2.78 -0.10
C TYR A 62 -11.33 -4.01 0.80
N GLY A 63 -12.15 -4.05 1.83
CA GLY A 63 -12.16 -5.10 2.84
C GLY A 63 -12.09 -4.50 4.24
N ASP A 64 -11.66 -5.30 5.20
CA ASP A 64 -11.44 -4.85 6.56
C ASP A 64 -10.06 -4.16 6.67
N ILE A 65 -9.99 -2.94 6.18
CA ILE A 65 -8.72 -2.19 6.12
C ILE A 65 -8.21 -1.88 7.52
N TYR A 66 -9.11 -1.60 8.46
CA TYR A 66 -8.73 -1.30 9.84
C TYR A 66 -7.95 -2.43 10.51
N ASN A 67 -8.33 -3.67 10.24
CA ASN A 67 -7.66 -4.87 10.78
C ASN A 67 -6.62 -5.46 9.83
N HIS A 68 -6.27 -4.75 8.76
CA HIS A 68 -5.27 -5.18 7.77
C HIS A 68 -5.63 -6.50 7.08
N HIS A 69 -6.91 -6.68 6.77
CA HIS A 69 -7.44 -7.77 5.95
C HIS A 69 -8.18 -7.18 4.77
N TYR A 70 -7.48 -6.91 3.69
CA TYR A 70 -8.07 -6.26 2.52
C TYR A 70 -7.44 -6.77 1.22
N LYS A 71 -8.06 -6.40 0.13
CA LYS A 71 -7.65 -6.80 -1.22
C LYS A 71 -7.52 -5.59 -2.12
N ILE A 72 -6.66 -5.74 -3.13
CA ILE A 72 -6.61 -4.85 -4.29
C ILE A 72 -7.04 -5.67 -5.50
N ARG A 73 -8.01 -5.18 -6.26
CA ARG A 73 -8.50 -5.82 -7.47
C ARG A 73 -8.59 -4.84 -8.62
N ARG A 74 -8.36 -5.36 -9.82
CA ARG A 74 -8.65 -4.67 -11.07
C ARG A 74 -9.66 -5.52 -11.82
N PHE A 75 -10.92 -5.06 -11.91
CA PHE A 75 -12.01 -5.88 -12.43
C PHE A 75 -12.10 -7.24 -11.71
N ASN A 76 -11.93 -8.34 -12.44
CA ASN A 76 -11.94 -9.70 -11.88
C ASN A 76 -10.53 -10.21 -11.50
N GLU A 77 -9.50 -9.41 -11.72
CA GLU A 77 -8.13 -9.79 -11.42
C GLU A 77 -7.74 -9.41 -10.00
N GLU A 78 -7.21 -10.36 -9.23
CA GLU A 78 -6.65 -10.07 -7.92
C GLU A 78 -5.23 -9.53 -8.09
N ILE A 79 -5.02 -8.32 -7.61
CA ILE A 79 -3.71 -7.65 -7.66
C ILE A 79 -2.92 -7.94 -6.39
N MET A 80 -3.57 -7.87 -5.23
CA MET A 80 -2.95 -8.12 -3.94
C MET A 80 -3.97 -8.57 -2.91
N GLN A 81 -3.55 -9.44 -2.00
CA GLN A 81 -4.26 -9.71 -0.75
C GLN A 81 -3.35 -9.38 0.43
N MET A 82 -3.86 -8.56 1.35
CA MET A 82 -3.19 -8.19 2.59
C MET A 82 -3.77 -8.98 3.75
N ASN A 83 -2.91 -9.61 4.54
CA ASN A 83 -3.29 -10.23 5.80
C ASN A 83 -2.28 -9.86 6.88
N LYS A 84 -2.77 -9.60 8.09
CA LYS A 84 -1.92 -9.38 9.24
C LYS A 84 -1.76 -10.70 9.98
N ALA A 85 -0.53 -11.06 10.27
CA ALA A 85 -0.19 -12.20 11.13
C ALA A 85 0.41 -11.70 12.44
N VAL A 86 -0.07 -12.25 13.54
CA VAL A 86 0.41 -11.90 14.89
C VAL A 86 1.29 -13.05 15.39
N PHE A 87 2.54 -12.73 15.72
CA PHE A 87 3.49 -13.69 16.28
C PHE A 87 3.99 -13.18 17.63
N LEU A 88 4.60 -14.07 18.41
CA LEU A 88 5.20 -13.70 19.70
C LEU A 88 6.29 -12.63 19.58
N THR A 89 6.95 -12.55 18.42
CA THR A 89 8.03 -11.60 18.12
C THR A 89 7.55 -10.27 17.53
N GLY A 90 6.25 -10.13 17.29
CA GLY A 90 5.65 -8.90 16.75
C GLY A 90 4.59 -9.16 15.69
N ASP A 91 4.09 -8.09 15.13
CA ASP A 91 3.10 -8.13 14.06
C ASP A 91 3.80 -8.11 12.70
N TYR A 92 3.33 -8.97 11.79
CA TYR A 92 3.83 -9.05 10.43
C TYR A 92 2.66 -8.89 9.45
N TYR A 93 2.94 -8.22 8.35
CA TYR A 93 1.99 -8.11 7.23
C TYR A 93 2.42 -9.06 6.12
N MET A 94 1.47 -9.85 5.64
CA MET A 94 1.68 -10.74 4.51
C MET A 94 0.95 -10.16 3.30
N LEU A 95 1.72 -9.86 2.26
CA LEU A 95 1.17 -9.39 0.99
C LEU A 95 1.33 -10.49 -0.05
N GLU A 96 0.23 -11.01 -0.53
CA GLU A 96 0.22 -11.95 -1.64
C GLU A 96 -0.02 -11.17 -2.92
N ILE A 97 0.98 -11.15 -3.79
CA ILE A 97 0.98 -10.37 -5.02
C ILE A 97 1.29 -11.32 -6.18
N PRO A 98 0.27 -11.74 -6.97
CA PRO A 98 0.47 -12.70 -8.05
C PRO A 98 1.45 -12.24 -9.12
N ASP A 99 1.40 -10.96 -9.51
CA ASP A 99 2.33 -10.39 -10.47
C ASP A 99 3.36 -9.51 -9.75
N PRO A 100 4.65 -9.92 -9.72
CA PRO A 100 5.71 -9.17 -9.06
C PRO A 100 5.90 -7.75 -9.58
N ASN A 101 5.49 -7.46 -10.81
CA ASN A 101 5.57 -6.11 -11.39
C ASN A 101 4.67 -5.12 -10.66
N ASN A 102 3.62 -5.59 -9.99
CA ASN A 102 2.72 -4.77 -9.20
C ASN A 102 3.22 -4.53 -7.77
N ALA A 103 4.30 -5.20 -7.35
CA ALA A 103 4.76 -5.15 -5.97
C ALA A 103 5.11 -3.74 -5.48
N PRO A 104 5.84 -2.89 -6.21
CA PRO A 104 6.17 -1.55 -5.72
C PRO A 104 4.94 -0.73 -5.37
N THR A 105 3.94 -0.69 -6.24
CA THR A 105 2.70 0.06 -6.00
C THR A 105 1.85 -0.58 -4.89
N CYS A 106 1.77 -1.91 -4.82
CA CYS A 106 1.09 -2.62 -3.74
C CYS A 106 1.70 -2.30 -2.37
N ILE A 107 3.01 -2.28 -2.27
CA ILE A 107 3.71 -1.92 -1.03
C ILE A 107 3.42 -0.46 -0.64
N CYS A 108 3.38 0.44 -1.62
CA CYS A 108 3.00 1.83 -1.38
C CYS A 108 1.57 1.93 -0.81
N VAL A 109 0.62 1.19 -1.36
CA VAL A 109 -0.76 1.16 -0.82
C VAL A 109 -0.75 0.65 0.62
N ALA A 110 -0.05 -0.45 0.91
CA ALA A 110 0.07 -0.99 2.26
C ALA A 110 0.69 0.02 3.23
N ALA A 111 1.73 0.73 2.82
CA ALA A 111 2.37 1.76 3.61
C ALA A 111 1.44 2.95 3.89
N ILE A 112 0.65 3.38 2.91
CA ILE A 112 -0.35 4.43 3.10
C ILE A 112 -1.38 4.02 4.15
N MET A 113 -1.92 2.81 4.04
CA MET A 113 -2.92 2.31 4.98
C MET A 113 -2.38 2.26 6.41
N ASP A 114 -1.17 1.74 6.59
CA ASP A 114 -0.58 1.64 7.91
C ASP A 114 -0.11 3.00 8.46
N TYR A 115 0.68 3.72 7.70
CA TYR A 115 1.35 4.93 8.20
C TYR A 115 0.41 6.14 8.35
N TRP A 116 -0.44 6.40 7.37
CA TRP A 116 -1.25 7.63 7.37
C TRP A 116 -2.68 7.43 7.83
N LEU A 117 -3.29 6.29 7.55
CA LEU A 117 -4.73 6.16 7.67
C LEU A 117 -5.17 5.39 8.91
N TYR A 118 -4.50 4.29 9.26
CA TYR A 118 -5.01 3.37 10.26
C TYR A 118 -4.10 3.11 11.45
N ASN A 119 -2.89 3.64 11.47
CA ASN A 119 -2.01 3.53 12.63
C ASN A 119 -2.20 4.73 13.56
N ARG A 120 -2.98 4.56 14.61
CA ARG A 120 -3.28 5.61 15.59
C ARG A 120 -2.20 5.77 16.67
N ASN A 121 -1.31 4.82 16.85
CA ASN A 121 -0.30 4.82 17.91
C ASN A 121 1.06 5.35 17.43
N ARG A 122 1.06 6.52 16.83
CA ARG A 122 2.21 7.06 16.11
C ARG A 122 3.36 7.63 16.91
N LYS A 123 3.52 7.31 18.15
CA LYS A 123 4.66 7.81 18.93
C LYS A 123 5.98 7.07 18.64
N LYS A 124 5.96 6.03 17.85
CA LYS A 124 7.16 5.29 17.44
C LYS A 124 7.42 5.53 15.97
N LYS A 125 8.69 5.84 15.63
CA LYS A 125 9.13 5.88 14.24
C LYS A 125 8.80 4.53 13.59
N ALA A 126 7.93 4.54 12.61
CA ALA A 126 7.60 3.33 11.87
C ALA A 126 8.78 2.99 10.96
N ALA A 127 9.40 1.85 11.22
CA ALA A 127 10.34 1.27 10.27
C ALA A 127 9.60 0.16 9.54
N PHE A 128 9.51 0.28 8.21
CA PHE A 128 8.92 -0.74 7.39
C PHE A 128 10.02 -1.62 6.80
N TYR A 129 10.04 -2.87 7.20
CA TYR A 129 10.92 -3.88 6.63
C TYR A 129 10.09 -4.78 5.74
N PHE A 130 10.41 -4.79 4.46
CA PHE A 130 9.77 -5.68 3.49
C PHE A 130 10.74 -6.79 3.11
N ASP A 131 10.36 -8.02 3.43
CA ASP A 131 11.06 -9.19 2.93
C ASP A 131 10.28 -9.76 1.74
N PHE A 132 10.89 -9.68 0.58
CA PHE A 132 10.34 -10.27 -0.62
C PHE A 132 10.80 -11.71 -0.74
N LYS A 133 9.95 -12.61 -0.33
CA LYS A 133 10.03 -13.96 -0.90
C LYS A 133 9.34 -13.95 -2.24
N LEU A 134 10.11 -13.77 -3.27
CA LEU A 134 9.68 -14.26 -4.57
C LEU A 134 9.58 -15.77 -4.43
N SER A 135 8.38 -16.29 -4.40
CA SER A 135 8.22 -17.70 -4.62
C SER A 135 8.55 -17.95 -6.09
N ASN A 136 9.78 -18.13 -6.36
CA ASN A 136 10.20 -18.75 -7.57
C ASN A 136 9.86 -20.22 -7.47
N SER A 137 8.68 -20.40 -7.70
CA SER A 137 8.32 -21.71 -7.97
C SER A 137 8.70 -22.11 -9.33
N LEU A 138 9.74 -21.89 -9.76
CA LEU A 138 9.94 -22.22 -10.85
C LEU A 138 10.72 -22.95 -11.30
N GLU A 139 10.89 -23.47 -11.12
CA GLU A 139 11.44 -24.20 -11.75
C GLU A 139 11.49 -25.17 -11.71
#